data_cdfb1f53353fde17a771288e779c1345
#
_entry.id   cdfb1f53353fde17a771288e779c1345
#
_cell.length_a   1.000
_cell.length_b   1.000
_cell.length_c   1.000
_cell.angle_alpha   90.00
_cell.angle_beta   90.00
_cell.angle_gamma   90.00
#
_symmetry.space_group_name_H-M   'P 1'
#
loop_
_entity.id
_entity.type
_entity.pdbx_description
1 polymer ?
#
loop_
_entity_poly.entity_id
_entity_poly.type
_entity_poly.pdbx_seq_one_letter_code
_entity_poly.pdbx_strand_id
1 'polypeptide(L)'
;LGYTLSQIYDLRYEELFKLNIFSKYKMKNSTFKIELLDKKLVKGLDEKGRNTSNWDLSVIASAGGVLSNVEDLAKYGIAHFDDSNAELKLLTKKTIKLDNQTDMGLGWHIINSTRSNNKWHCHNGATGGYSSSIAIDIKNKIGIVILSNVSAFNSFQGNIDQLCFELMKTLKD
;
A
#
# COMPACT_ATOMS: atom_id res chain seq x y z
N LEU A 1 -17.51 -0.18 -0.58
CA LEU A 1 -17.10 1.16 -1.05
C LEU A 1 -16.84 1.14 -2.55
N GLY A 2 -15.98 0.25 -3.10
CA GLY A 2 -15.67 0.22 -4.54
C GLY A 2 -16.92 0.07 -5.41
N TYR A 3 -17.82 -0.85 -5.09
CA TYR A 3 -19.10 -1.00 -5.78
C TYR A 3 -19.95 0.28 -5.73
N THR A 4 -20.06 0.91 -4.55
CA THR A 4 -20.81 2.14 -4.39
C THR A 4 -20.26 3.27 -5.27
N LEU A 5 -18.92 3.41 -5.32
CA LEU A 5 -18.29 4.39 -6.19
C LEU A 5 -18.56 4.10 -7.67
N SER A 6 -18.50 2.83 -8.08
CA SER A 6 -18.83 2.45 -9.47
C SER A 6 -20.26 2.83 -9.86
N GLN A 7 -21.22 2.68 -8.94
CA GLN A 7 -22.61 3.09 -9.21
C GLN A 7 -22.78 4.62 -9.27
N ILE A 8 -22.06 5.36 -8.40
CA ILE A 8 -22.16 6.84 -8.38
C ILE A 8 -21.57 7.45 -9.64
N TYR A 9 -20.46 6.92 -10.14
CA TYR A 9 -19.72 7.48 -11.28
C TYR A 9 -20.05 6.81 -12.63
N ASP A 10 -20.88 5.78 -12.63
CA ASP A 10 -21.22 4.96 -13.80
C ASP A 10 -19.96 4.45 -14.55
N LEU A 11 -18.96 4.05 -13.79
CA LEU A 11 -17.68 3.53 -14.28
C LEU A 11 -17.28 2.30 -13.47
N ARG A 12 -16.57 1.36 -14.09
CA ARG A 12 -15.98 0.25 -13.33
C ARG A 12 -14.95 0.77 -12.33
N TYR A 13 -14.86 0.13 -11.17
CA TYR A 13 -13.94 0.55 -10.11
C TYR A 13 -12.49 0.67 -10.59
N GLU A 14 -12.02 -0.27 -11.41
CA GLU A 14 -10.66 -0.27 -11.96
C GLU A 14 -10.40 0.95 -12.87
N GLU A 15 -11.42 1.40 -13.59
CA GLU A 15 -11.34 2.58 -14.45
C GLU A 15 -11.29 3.85 -13.61
N LEU A 16 -12.12 3.94 -12.58
CA LEU A 16 -12.08 5.03 -11.61
C LEU A 16 -10.71 5.11 -10.94
N PHE A 17 -10.18 3.98 -10.50
CA PHE A 17 -8.89 3.92 -9.83
C PHE A 17 -7.75 4.29 -10.78
N LYS A 18 -7.79 3.80 -12.03
CA LYS A 18 -6.82 4.15 -13.07
C LYS A 18 -6.79 5.64 -13.34
N LEU A 19 -7.95 6.29 -13.47
CA LEU A 19 -8.05 7.73 -13.75
C LEU A 19 -7.56 8.56 -12.56
N ASN A 20 -8.02 8.25 -11.36
CA ASN A 20 -7.83 9.10 -10.18
C ASN A 20 -6.53 8.80 -9.42
N ILE A 21 -5.95 7.61 -9.58
CA ILE A 21 -4.73 7.19 -8.88
C ILE A 21 -3.60 6.91 -9.87
N PHE A 22 -3.70 5.86 -10.69
CA PHE A 22 -2.56 5.44 -11.52
C PHE A 22 -2.12 6.54 -12.49
N SER A 23 -3.05 7.17 -13.21
CA SER A 23 -2.72 8.25 -14.16
C SER A 23 -2.24 9.50 -13.43
N LYS A 24 -2.93 9.89 -12.35
CA LYS A 24 -2.62 11.07 -11.55
C LYS A 24 -1.20 11.02 -10.97
N TYR A 25 -0.79 9.87 -10.42
CA TYR A 25 0.52 9.68 -9.80
C TYR A 25 1.53 8.98 -10.70
N LYS A 26 1.25 8.87 -12.01
CA LYS A 26 2.17 8.31 -13.04
C LYS A 26 2.59 6.86 -12.74
N MET A 27 1.70 6.08 -12.18
CA MET A 27 1.89 4.66 -11.84
C MET A 27 1.64 3.79 -13.08
N LYS A 28 2.55 3.82 -14.04
CA LYS A 28 2.37 3.24 -15.38
C LYS A 28 2.41 1.71 -15.43
N ASN A 29 2.96 1.08 -14.39
CA ASN A 29 3.12 -0.37 -14.28
C ASN A 29 2.14 -0.99 -13.27
N SER A 30 1.13 -0.22 -12.84
CA SER A 30 0.12 -0.67 -11.89
C SER A 30 -1.18 -1.00 -12.61
N THR A 31 -1.84 -2.10 -12.21
CA THR A 31 -3.06 -2.59 -12.86
C THR A 31 -3.87 -3.48 -11.90
N PHE A 32 -5.14 -3.71 -12.23
CA PHE A 32 -5.97 -4.78 -11.64
C PHE A 32 -6.00 -6.05 -12.52
N LYS A 33 -5.44 -5.98 -13.73
CA LYS A 33 -5.54 -7.03 -14.74
C LYS A 33 -4.24 -7.78 -14.84
N ILE A 34 -4.24 -9.04 -14.39
CA ILE A 34 -3.06 -9.90 -14.40
C ILE A 34 -2.59 -10.21 -15.83
N GLU A 35 -3.52 -10.30 -16.78
CA GLU A 35 -3.26 -10.59 -18.18
C GLU A 35 -2.42 -9.50 -18.88
N LEU A 36 -2.39 -8.29 -18.32
CA LEU A 36 -1.56 -7.18 -18.83
C LEU A 36 -0.10 -7.27 -18.38
N LEU A 37 0.21 -8.12 -17.42
CA LEU A 37 1.55 -8.24 -16.85
C LEU A 37 2.41 -9.30 -17.52
N ASP A 38 1.80 -10.22 -18.27
CA ASP A 38 2.49 -11.34 -18.94
C ASP A 38 3.48 -12.03 -17.97
N LYS A 39 4.75 -12.15 -18.37
CA LYS A 39 5.84 -12.74 -17.57
C LYS A 39 6.44 -11.80 -16.52
N LYS A 40 5.95 -10.56 -16.40
CA LYS A 40 6.49 -9.57 -15.46
C LYS A 40 6.04 -9.79 -14.02
N LEU A 41 4.94 -10.51 -13.79
CA LEU A 41 4.49 -10.80 -12.45
C LEU A 41 5.36 -11.88 -11.80
N VAL A 42 6.00 -11.53 -10.71
CA VAL A 42 6.75 -12.47 -9.88
C VAL A 42 5.79 -13.54 -9.35
N LYS A 43 6.18 -14.82 -9.39
CA LYS A 43 5.35 -15.91 -8.87
C LYS A 43 5.20 -15.78 -7.34
N GLY A 44 3.94 -15.80 -6.89
CA GLY A 44 3.61 -15.89 -5.48
C GLY A 44 3.99 -17.24 -4.89
N LEU A 45 4.38 -17.24 -3.63
CA LEU A 45 4.74 -18.45 -2.88
C LEU A 45 3.72 -18.72 -1.78
N ASP A 46 3.35 -19.99 -1.59
CA ASP A 46 2.52 -20.45 -0.47
C ASP A 46 3.29 -20.40 0.87
N GLU A 47 2.66 -20.84 1.95
CA GLU A 47 3.27 -20.87 3.28
C GLU A 47 4.50 -21.78 3.38
N LYS A 48 4.68 -22.69 2.43
CA LYS A 48 5.82 -23.64 2.35
C LYS A 48 6.87 -23.22 1.31
N GLY A 49 6.74 -22.04 0.71
CA GLY A 49 7.66 -21.53 -0.31
C GLY A 49 7.48 -22.13 -1.69
N ARG A 50 6.35 -22.78 -1.99
CA ARG A 50 6.05 -23.34 -3.30
C ARG A 50 5.21 -22.36 -4.12
N ASN A 51 5.34 -22.40 -5.44
CA ASN A 51 4.52 -21.56 -6.32
C ASN A 51 3.02 -21.76 -6.04
N THR A 52 2.29 -20.65 -5.89
CA THR A 52 0.84 -20.65 -5.70
C THR A 52 0.14 -19.84 -6.80
N SER A 53 -1.15 -20.08 -6.98
CA SER A 53 -2.01 -19.25 -7.82
C SER A 53 -2.34 -17.94 -7.14
N ASN A 54 -2.57 -16.88 -7.93
CA ASN A 54 -3.09 -15.64 -7.42
C ASN A 54 -4.55 -15.83 -6.95
N TRP A 55 -4.95 -15.11 -5.92
CA TRP A 55 -6.35 -15.04 -5.55
C TRP A 55 -7.15 -14.32 -6.63
N ASP A 56 -8.33 -14.83 -6.91
CA ASP A 56 -9.32 -14.09 -7.69
C ASP A 56 -10.01 -13.06 -6.77
N LEU A 57 -9.62 -11.82 -6.91
CA LEU A 57 -10.16 -10.68 -6.15
C LEU A 57 -11.19 -9.88 -6.95
N SER A 58 -11.69 -10.39 -8.08
CA SER A 58 -12.58 -9.65 -8.98
C SER A 58 -13.79 -9.02 -8.27
N VAL A 59 -14.44 -9.72 -7.35
CA VAL A 59 -15.59 -9.23 -6.58
C VAL A 59 -15.19 -8.20 -5.50
N ILE A 60 -13.97 -8.33 -4.97
CA ILE A 60 -13.45 -7.46 -3.91
C ILE A 60 -12.17 -6.73 -4.34
N ALA A 61 -12.04 -6.41 -5.63
CA ALA A 61 -10.87 -5.75 -6.19
C ALA A 61 -10.49 -4.46 -5.42
N SER A 62 -11.51 -3.75 -4.92
CA SER A 62 -11.32 -2.54 -4.10
C SER A 62 -10.67 -2.79 -2.73
N ALA A 63 -10.61 -4.04 -2.26
CA ALA A 63 -9.99 -4.38 -0.98
C ALA A 63 -8.50 -4.71 -1.12
N GLY A 64 -8.04 -5.19 -2.30
CA GLY A 64 -6.64 -5.61 -2.42
C GLY A 64 -6.23 -6.09 -3.81
N GLY A 65 -6.98 -5.76 -4.86
CA GLY A 65 -6.76 -6.25 -6.23
C GLY A 65 -5.64 -5.54 -7.01
N VAL A 66 -4.96 -4.54 -6.46
CA VAL A 66 -3.91 -3.79 -7.16
C VAL A 66 -2.65 -4.64 -7.28
N LEU A 67 -2.18 -4.81 -8.51
CA LEU A 67 -0.86 -5.34 -8.86
C LEU A 67 0.05 -4.15 -9.21
N SER A 68 1.21 -4.05 -8.57
CA SER A 68 2.10 -2.90 -8.71
C SER A 68 3.56 -3.30 -8.55
N ASN A 69 4.46 -2.33 -8.65
CA ASN A 69 5.87 -2.45 -8.36
C ASN A 69 6.33 -1.37 -7.38
N VAL A 70 7.55 -1.51 -6.86
CA VAL A 70 8.11 -0.57 -5.88
C VAL A 70 8.25 0.85 -6.43
N GLU A 71 8.57 1.00 -7.71
CA GLU A 71 8.71 2.32 -8.36
C GLU A 71 7.38 3.09 -8.38
N ASP A 72 6.28 2.45 -8.78
CA ASP A 72 4.97 3.09 -8.84
C ASP A 72 4.43 3.39 -7.44
N LEU A 73 4.62 2.48 -6.48
CA LEU A 73 4.23 2.73 -5.08
C LEU A 73 5.09 3.84 -4.45
N ALA A 74 6.38 3.94 -4.80
CA ALA A 74 7.22 5.04 -4.36
C ALA A 74 6.72 6.39 -4.92
N LYS A 75 6.29 6.45 -6.20
CA LYS A 75 5.66 7.66 -6.76
C LYS A 75 4.43 8.10 -5.97
N TYR A 76 3.58 7.13 -5.59
CA TYR A 76 2.42 7.40 -4.75
C TYR A 76 2.83 7.90 -3.36
N GLY A 77 3.83 7.25 -2.74
CA GLY A 77 4.39 7.69 -1.45
C GLY A 77 4.97 9.11 -1.51
N ILE A 78 5.77 9.42 -2.54
CA ILE A 78 6.37 10.74 -2.76
C ILE A 78 5.31 11.83 -2.96
N ALA A 79 4.18 11.51 -3.59
CA ALA A 79 3.09 12.47 -3.77
C ALA A 79 2.52 12.99 -2.44
N HIS A 80 2.66 12.25 -1.34
CA HIS A 80 2.26 12.71 0.00
C HIS A 80 3.19 13.78 0.59
N PHE A 81 4.36 13.99 0.00
CA PHE A 81 5.30 15.03 0.43
C PHE A 81 4.99 16.41 -0.17
N ASP A 82 4.01 16.48 -1.06
CA ASP A 82 3.50 17.74 -1.63
C ASP A 82 2.37 18.29 -0.76
N ASP A 83 2.72 19.34 -0.02
CA ASP A 83 1.79 20.02 0.86
C ASP A 83 0.61 20.70 0.15
N SER A 84 0.67 20.89 -1.14
CA SER A 84 -0.43 21.45 -1.93
C SER A 84 -1.52 20.40 -2.26
N ASN A 85 -1.21 19.10 -2.12
CA ASN A 85 -2.16 18.02 -2.40
C ASN A 85 -3.17 17.83 -1.26
N ALA A 86 -4.28 18.56 -1.32
CA ALA A 86 -5.30 18.56 -0.29
C ALA A 86 -5.97 17.19 -0.07
N GLU A 87 -6.10 16.38 -1.14
CA GLU A 87 -6.70 15.04 -1.06
C GLU A 87 -5.81 14.09 -0.25
N LEU A 88 -4.51 14.05 -0.54
CA LEU A 88 -3.57 13.20 0.20
C LEU A 88 -3.39 13.66 1.65
N LYS A 89 -3.42 14.97 1.90
CA LYS A 89 -3.48 15.51 3.26
C LYS A 89 -4.69 15.02 4.06
N LEU A 90 -5.85 14.93 3.39
CA LEU A 90 -7.06 14.43 4.04
C LEU A 90 -6.89 12.95 4.43
N LEU A 91 -6.27 12.14 3.58
CA LEU A 91 -6.03 10.70 3.86
C LEU A 91 -5.13 10.48 5.08
N THR A 92 -4.13 11.32 5.27
CA THR A 92 -3.13 11.20 6.35
C THR A 92 -3.52 11.95 7.63
N LYS A 93 -4.65 12.67 7.61
CA LYS A 93 -5.17 13.33 8.81
C LYS A 93 -5.76 12.31 9.77
N LYS A 94 -5.39 12.40 11.05
CA LYS A 94 -5.98 11.58 12.10
C LYS A 94 -7.50 11.71 12.14
N THR A 95 -8.18 10.59 12.11
CA THR A 95 -9.64 10.46 12.24
C THR A 95 -10.04 9.84 13.57
N ILE A 96 -9.30 8.81 14.02
CA ILE A 96 -9.57 8.11 15.27
C ILE A 96 -8.26 7.69 15.96
N LYS A 97 -8.28 7.61 17.28
CA LYS A 97 -7.21 7.02 18.08
C LYS A 97 -7.48 5.54 18.30
N LEU A 98 -6.55 4.67 17.95
CA LEU A 98 -6.66 3.22 18.21
C LEU A 98 -6.09 2.86 19.58
N ASP A 99 -4.87 3.34 19.88
CA ASP A 99 -4.19 3.11 21.15
C ASP A 99 -3.26 4.27 21.51
N ASN A 100 -2.32 4.07 22.45
CA ASN A 100 -1.41 5.15 22.87
C ASN A 100 -0.32 5.49 21.86
N GLN A 101 -0.06 4.62 20.88
CA GLN A 101 0.99 4.78 19.88
C GLN A 101 0.44 4.88 18.46
N THR A 102 -0.82 4.48 18.23
CA THR A 102 -1.40 4.35 16.90
C THR A 102 -2.69 5.16 16.77
N ASP A 103 -2.69 6.03 15.79
CA ASP A 103 -3.87 6.70 15.28
C ASP A 103 -4.25 6.13 13.90
N MET A 104 -5.45 6.41 13.40
CA MET A 104 -5.86 6.10 12.02
C MET A 104 -6.21 7.37 11.27
N GLY A 105 -5.79 7.41 10.00
CA GLY A 105 -6.31 8.31 8.97
C GLY A 105 -7.35 7.61 8.09
N LEU A 106 -7.53 8.09 6.86
CA LEU A 106 -8.38 7.42 5.88
C LEU A 106 -7.51 6.42 5.07
N GLY A 107 -7.44 5.18 5.54
CA GLY A 107 -6.62 4.12 4.96
C GLY A 107 -5.15 4.13 5.36
N TRP A 108 -4.75 4.94 6.37
CA TRP A 108 -3.40 4.96 6.90
C TRP A 108 -3.38 4.72 8.40
N HIS A 109 -2.56 3.80 8.87
CA HIS A 109 -2.15 3.76 10.27
C HIS A 109 -1.13 4.87 10.50
N ILE A 110 -1.26 5.60 11.60
CA ILE A 110 -0.36 6.68 11.96
C ILE A 110 0.36 6.28 13.23
N ILE A 111 1.61 5.88 13.11
CA ILE A 111 2.44 5.44 14.23
C ILE A 111 3.12 6.67 14.84
N ASN A 112 2.83 6.94 16.10
CA ASN A 112 3.43 8.02 16.86
C ASN A 112 4.70 7.50 17.51
N SER A 113 5.85 8.03 17.12
CA SER A 113 7.12 7.65 17.75
C SER A 113 7.19 8.12 19.20
N THR A 114 7.51 7.22 20.12
CA THR A 114 7.72 7.54 21.54
C THR A 114 9.03 8.29 21.82
N ARG A 115 9.98 8.24 20.88
CA ARG A 115 11.34 8.81 21.03
C ARG A 115 11.56 10.11 20.25
N SER A 116 10.69 10.42 19.32
CA SER A 116 10.80 11.61 18.46
C SER A 116 9.39 12.11 18.12
N ASN A 117 9.26 13.40 17.84
CA ASN A 117 7.98 14.01 17.45
C ASN A 117 7.61 13.66 15.99
N ASN A 118 8.03 12.48 15.50
CA ASN A 118 7.81 12.00 14.13
C ASN A 118 6.62 11.05 14.08
N LYS A 119 5.88 11.17 13.00
CA LYS A 119 4.74 10.30 12.68
C LYS A 119 5.04 9.55 11.40
N TRP A 120 4.89 8.25 11.45
CA TRP A 120 4.95 7.43 10.25
C TRP A 120 3.54 7.05 9.83
N HIS A 121 3.23 7.26 8.58
CA HIS A 121 2.00 6.78 7.97
C HIS A 121 2.33 5.48 7.28
N CYS A 122 1.64 4.40 7.63
CA CYS A 122 1.93 3.08 7.10
C CYS A 122 0.66 2.32 6.71
N HIS A 123 0.82 1.40 5.79
CA HIS A 123 -0.16 0.40 5.44
C HIS A 123 0.53 -0.86 4.95
N ASN A 124 -0.08 -2.00 5.15
CA ASN A 124 0.40 -3.28 4.65
C ASN A 124 -0.68 -4.01 3.86
N GLY A 125 -0.29 -5.09 3.22
CA GLY A 125 -1.20 -5.98 2.53
C GLY A 125 -0.59 -7.37 2.41
N ALA A 126 -1.46 -8.38 2.40
CA ALA A 126 -1.05 -9.74 2.18
C ALA A 126 -2.15 -10.56 1.50
N THR A 127 -1.73 -11.48 0.65
CA THR A 127 -2.58 -12.42 -0.08
C THR A 127 -2.01 -13.83 0.02
N GLY A 128 -2.61 -14.78 -0.67
CA GLY A 128 -2.12 -16.17 -0.68
C GLY A 128 -0.70 -16.35 -1.19
N GLY A 129 -0.12 -15.37 -1.89
CA GLY A 129 1.23 -15.48 -2.45
C GLY A 129 2.10 -14.25 -2.34
N TYR A 130 1.61 -13.15 -1.76
CA TYR A 130 2.34 -11.88 -1.70
C TYR A 130 2.10 -11.16 -0.39
N SER A 131 3.09 -10.37 0.01
CA SER A 131 3.00 -9.43 1.13
C SER A 131 3.64 -8.11 0.75
N SER A 132 3.12 -7.03 1.29
CA SER A 132 3.60 -5.67 1.03
C SER A 132 3.58 -4.83 2.29
N SER A 133 4.48 -3.88 2.37
CA SER A 133 4.49 -2.86 3.41
C SER A 133 4.95 -1.53 2.84
N ILE A 134 4.30 -0.44 3.24
CA ILE A 134 4.72 0.92 2.94
C ILE A 134 4.70 1.72 4.24
N ALA A 135 5.74 2.51 4.46
CA ALA A 135 5.81 3.50 5.52
C ALA A 135 6.39 4.81 4.98
N ILE A 136 5.78 5.94 5.32
CA ILE A 136 6.24 7.27 4.94
C ILE A 136 6.29 8.20 6.15
N ASP A 137 7.33 9.03 6.21
CA ASP A 137 7.47 10.17 7.10
C ASP A 137 7.32 11.45 6.25
N ILE A 138 6.14 12.03 6.27
CA ILE A 138 5.80 13.18 5.42
C ILE A 138 6.64 14.40 5.79
N LYS A 139 6.89 14.59 7.08
CA LYS A 139 7.67 15.73 7.59
C LYS A 139 9.12 15.71 7.09
N ASN A 140 9.73 14.53 7.12
CA ASN A 140 11.14 14.35 6.72
C ASN A 140 11.28 13.93 5.25
N LYS A 141 10.17 13.72 4.52
CA LYS A 141 10.14 13.31 3.11
C LYS A 141 10.89 12.00 2.86
N ILE A 142 10.70 11.04 3.74
CA ILE A 142 11.33 9.72 3.71
C ILE A 142 10.24 8.67 3.56
N GLY A 143 10.52 7.60 2.83
CA GLY A 143 9.60 6.48 2.72
C GLY A 143 10.28 5.18 2.35
N ILE A 144 9.69 4.08 2.77
CA ILE A 144 10.09 2.71 2.44
C ILE A 144 8.90 1.99 1.84
N VAL A 145 9.14 1.27 0.77
CA VAL A 145 8.19 0.34 0.14
C VAL A 145 8.86 -1.02 0.04
N ILE A 146 8.20 -2.05 0.55
CA ILE A 146 8.64 -3.44 0.44
C ILE A 146 7.55 -4.24 -0.24
N LEU A 147 7.90 -4.96 -1.29
CA LEU A 147 7.07 -5.98 -1.93
C LEU A 147 7.79 -7.32 -1.83
N SER A 148 7.04 -8.35 -1.46
CA SER A 148 7.56 -9.71 -1.30
C SER A 148 6.57 -10.71 -1.86
N ASN A 149 7.07 -11.83 -2.36
CA ASN A 149 6.28 -12.97 -2.76
C ASN A 149 6.10 -14.00 -1.62
N VAL A 150 5.95 -13.51 -0.40
CA VAL A 150 5.66 -14.31 0.80
C VAL A 150 4.16 -14.30 1.06
N SER A 151 3.59 -15.50 1.28
CA SER A 151 2.16 -15.70 1.59
C SER A 151 1.75 -15.03 2.91
N ALA A 152 0.51 -14.54 2.99
CA ALA A 152 -0.15 -14.14 4.24
C ALA A 152 -0.18 -15.26 5.29
N PHE A 153 -0.11 -16.51 4.87
CA PHE A 153 -0.16 -17.70 5.75
C PHE A 153 1.23 -18.17 6.19
N ASN A 154 2.29 -17.53 5.72
CA ASN A 154 3.65 -17.82 6.18
C ASN A 154 3.85 -17.28 7.60
N SER A 155 4.40 -18.10 8.50
CA SER A 155 4.62 -17.72 9.90
C SER A 155 5.57 -16.53 10.10
N PHE A 156 6.37 -16.20 9.10
CA PHE A 156 7.30 -15.07 9.10
C PHE A 156 6.81 -13.86 8.31
N GLN A 157 5.53 -13.86 7.86
CA GLN A 157 4.98 -12.76 7.07
C GLN A 157 5.12 -11.40 7.78
N GLY A 158 4.94 -11.34 9.08
CA GLY A 158 5.11 -10.11 9.89
C GLY A 158 6.51 -9.49 9.85
N ASN A 159 7.54 -10.25 9.44
CA ASN A 159 8.89 -9.73 9.28
C ASN A 159 8.98 -8.67 8.15
N ILE A 160 8.02 -8.64 7.21
CA ILE A 160 7.98 -7.63 6.15
C ILE A 160 7.71 -6.26 6.74
N ASP A 161 6.73 -6.14 7.65
CA ASP A 161 6.43 -4.89 8.35
C ASP A 161 7.56 -4.51 9.31
N GLN A 162 8.09 -5.49 10.05
CA GLN A 162 9.22 -5.26 10.94
C GLN A 162 10.42 -4.71 10.17
N LEU A 163 10.78 -5.30 9.03
CA LEU A 163 11.87 -4.80 8.18
C LEU A 163 11.59 -3.37 7.69
N CYS A 164 10.36 -3.08 7.26
CA CYS A 164 9.97 -1.74 6.82
C CYS A 164 10.23 -0.70 7.93
N PHE A 165 9.81 -0.99 9.16
CA PHE A 165 10.01 -0.09 10.30
C PHE A 165 11.48 0.01 10.75
N GLU A 166 12.25 -1.08 10.71
CA GLU A 166 13.69 -1.02 11.01
C GLU A 166 14.42 -0.14 10.00
N LEU A 167 14.13 -0.29 8.70
CA LEU A 167 14.70 0.58 7.66
C LEU A 167 14.29 2.05 7.85
N MET A 168 13.03 2.33 8.21
CA MET A 168 12.59 3.70 8.54
C MET A 168 13.37 4.32 9.70
N LYS A 169 13.83 3.52 10.67
CA LYS A 169 14.66 4.00 11.78
C LYS A 169 16.07 4.39 11.32
N THR A 170 16.65 3.64 10.37
CA THR A 170 18.03 3.89 9.89
C THR A 170 18.14 5.15 9.01
N LEU A 171 17.04 5.59 8.40
CA LEU A 171 17.05 6.77 7.50
C LEU A 171 16.96 8.12 8.24
N LYS A 172 17.01 8.12 9.56
CA LYS A 172 16.86 9.32 10.40
C LYS A 172 18.18 9.92 10.90
N ASP A 173 19.24 9.19 10.73
CA ASP A 173 20.60 9.60 11.08
C ASP A 173 21.29 10.23 9.87
#